data_71050b7990a53e63ee75d611efd8f804
#
_entry.id   71050b7990a53e63ee75d611efd8f804
#
_cell.length_a   1.000
_cell.length_b   1.000
_cell.length_c   1.000
_cell.angle_alpha   90.00
_cell.angle_beta   90.00
_cell.angle_gamma   90.00
#
_symmetry.space_group_name_H-M   'P 1'
#
loop_
_entity.id
_entity.type
_entity.pdbx_description
1 polymer ?
#
loop_
_entity_poly.entity_id
_entity_poly.type
_entity_poly.pdbx_seq_one_letter_code
_entity_poly.pdbx_strand_id
1 'polypeptide(L)'
;MPKYSVKNEKFDEDSFLNIRQEIVSKWPTLNEVDLQEAVGYHKTIPSEKNLFALIRDTKKRGETIIYPRGGVALVDDQIDLLLHLQDHGGADYLPTTVDSYTRNEFFESAKKGIEQSIQNKRSMLNGFPVVNHGVASCRKIIEAISVPAMLLPGTPSPCTPAEIAFAAGYTGLLGAGISDTLRFTKKMPLSEGIRNYQYVDRLVSYYGERGVGIHREHTGFLTGTLIPPAIAISISVLDCLLAANQGVRQYSLGIGHNVNIVQDVAALKTVPRMCARYLHRFGVKDMALPVGLHHWMGAFPPNEAEAVSVICLATVIGLLGEVTHMTTKTSHEAIGVPSRESNAFGLRATKKMIKLLSNFSYPSDPRVDEEMYWIEREAESILDRVLEMGDGDPAVGAIRGFEAGIIDVPWSPNMCVANKVLPARDSSGAIRYLDTGNLPFSKEIKEFHLSKLKERAHNEQKEVDIDLAIQDVTDIAKSVIN
;
A
#
# COMPACT_ATOMS: atom_id res chain seq x y z
N MET A 1 -2.81 0.01 29.73
CA MET A 1 -4.18 0.21 29.20
C MET A 1 -4.73 -1.13 28.79
N PRO A 2 -6.06 -1.38 28.90
CA PRO A 2 -6.62 -2.64 28.47
C PRO A 2 -6.29 -2.86 26.99
N LYS A 3 -5.94 -4.08 26.61
CA LYS A 3 -5.47 -4.55 25.28
C LYS A 3 -6.43 -4.25 24.11
N TYR A 4 -7.62 -3.67 24.38
CA TYR A 4 -8.75 -3.57 23.46
C TYR A 4 -9.45 -2.19 23.44
N SER A 5 -8.76 -1.10 23.79
CA SER A 5 -9.40 0.23 23.94
C SER A 5 -9.32 1.13 22.69
N VAL A 6 -9.03 0.57 21.50
CA VAL A 6 -9.09 1.35 20.27
C VAL A 6 -10.48 1.23 19.67
N LYS A 7 -11.12 2.39 19.50
CA LYS A 7 -12.38 2.55 18.79
C LYS A 7 -12.17 3.42 17.57
N ASN A 8 -13.07 3.31 16.62
CA ASN A 8 -13.08 4.20 15.46
C ASN A 8 -13.75 5.54 15.82
N GLU A 9 -13.14 6.29 16.71
CA GLU A 9 -13.58 7.62 17.13
C GLU A 9 -12.64 8.70 16.56
N LYS A 10 -13.23 9.78 16.03
CA LYS A 10 -12.45 10.91 15.53
C LYS A 10 -11.80 11.64 16.71
N PHE A 11 -10.49 11.86 16.64
CA PHE A 11 -9.83 12.74 17.61
C PHE A 11 -10.31 14.17 17.44
N ASP A 12 -10.83 14.78 18.50
CA ASP A 12 -11.00 16.22 18.56
C ASP A 12 -9.64 16.94 18.53
N GLU A 13 -9.64 18.26 18.34
CA GLU A 13 -8.39 19.00 18.17
C GLU A 13 -7.52 18.97 19.43
N ASP A 14 -8.11 19.06 20.62
CA ASP A 14 -7.37 19.03 21.88
C ASP A 14 -6.72 17.67 22.14
N SER A 15 -7.46 16.61 21.96
CA SER A 15 -6.93 15.24 22.08
C SER A 15 -5.82 14.98 21.08
N PHE A 16 -5.98 15.41 19.82
CA PHE A 16 -4.95 15.32 18.79
C PHE A 16 -3.68 16.09 19.18
N LEU A 17 -3.80 17.34 19.63
CA LEU A 17 -2.65 18.17 20.02
C LEU A 17 -1.93 17.61 21.25
N ASN A 18 -2.65 17.04 22.21
CA ASN A 18 -2.05 16.36 23.37
C ASN A 18 -1.23 15.13 22.96
N ILE A 19 -1.78 14.26 22.10
CA ILE A 19 -1.05 13.11 21.56
C ILE A 19 0.17 13.57 20.78
N ARG A 20 0.03 14.66 19.99
CA ARG A 20 1.12 15.23 19.22
C ARG A 20 2.30 15.66 20.09
N GLN A 21 2.06 16.26 21.26
CA GLN A 21 3.14 16.66 22.18
C GLN A 21 4.03 15.48 22.58
N GLU A 22 3.45 14.31 22.83
CA GLU A 22 4.20 13.08 23.12
C GLU A 22 5.03 12.63 21.92
N ILE A 23 4.48 12.72 20.71
CA ILE A 23 5.15 12.29 19.47
C ILE A 23 6.33 13.20 19.14
N VAL A 24 6.14 14.53 19.18
CA VAL A 24 7.20 15.47 18.81
C VAL A 24 8.32 15.52 19.85
N SER A 25 8.09 15.12 21.10
CA SER A 25 9.12 15.03 22.12
C SER A 25 10.13 13.90 21.93
N LYS A 26 9.87 12.95 21.03
CA LYS A 26 10.70 11.75 20.84
C LYS A 26 12.08 12.03 20.24
N TRP A 27 12.25 13.13 19.49
CA TRP A 27 13.51 13.46 18.84
C TRP A 27 13.65 14.99 18.64
N PRO A 28 14.87 15.58 18.73
CA PRO A 28 15.05 17.04 18.68
C PRO A 28 14.44 17.72 17.45
N THR A 29 14.61 17.15 16.24
CA THR A 29 14.09 17.75 15.00
C THR A 29 12.57 17.81 14.94
N LEU A 30 11.89 16.94 15.69
CA LEU A 30 10.42 16.95 15.78
C LEU A 30 9.91 18.14 16.60
N ASN A 31 10.68 18.61 17.60
CA ASN A 31 10.32 19.80 18.38
C ASN A 31 10.34 21.10 17.54
N GLU A 32 10.99 21.07 16.36
CA GLU A 32 11.04 22.19 15.43
C GLU A 32 9.79 22.28 14.54
N VAL A 33 8.91 21.30 14.59
CA VAL A 33 7.71 21.24 13.72
C VAL A 33 6.62 22.17 14.25
N ASP A 34 6.43 23.31 13.59
CA ASP A 34 5.28 24.21 13.76
C ASP A 34 4.24 23.94 12.69
N LEU A 35 3.04 23.52 13.10
CA LEU A 35 1.96 23.19 12.17
C LEU A 35 1.40 24.41 11.42
N GLN A 36 1.41 25.61 12.04
CA GLN A 36 0.90 26.80 11.37
C GLN A 36 1.91 27.31 10.32
N GLU A 37 3.18 27.30 10.65
CA GLU A 37 4.26 27.58 9.70
C GLU A 37 4.24 26.58 8.54
N ALA A 38 4.09 25.28 8.84
CA ALA A 38 4.00 24.21 7.83
C ALA A 38 2.83 24.42 6.87
N VAL A 39 1.64 24.76 7.35
CA VAL A 39 0.48 25.12 6.51
C VAL A 39 0.80 26.35 5.65
N GLY A 40 1.48 27.35 6.22
CA GLY A 40 1.95 28.53 5.48
C GLY A 40 2.90 28.15 4.35
N TYR A 41 3.88 27.29 4.63
CA TYR A 41 4.84 26.80 3.63
C TYR A 41 4.16 26.06 2.49
N HIS A 42 3.20 25.16 2.76
CA HIS A 42 2.45 24.47 1.72
C HIS A 42 1.74 25.43 0.74
N LYS A 43 1.28 26.59 1.22
CA LYS A 43 0.63 27.60 0.35
C LYS A 43 1.61 28.31 -0.60
N THR A 44 2.92 28.21 -0.34
CA THR A 44 3.96 28.72 -1.24
C THR A 44 4.41 27.70 -2.30
N ILE A 45 4.09 26.41 -2.10
CA ILE A 45 4.44 25.34 -3.04
C ILE A 45 3.50 25.41 -4.25
N PRO A 46 4.05 25.36 -5.49
CA PRO A 46 3.23 25.30 -6.70
C PRO A 46 2.21 24.17 -6.68
N SER A 47 1.00 24.43 -7.19
CA SER A 47 -0.12 23.47 -7.15
C SER A 47 0.17 22.16 -7.91
N GLU A 48 1.00 22.19 -8.92
CA GLU A 48 1.48 21.02 -9.68
C GLU A 48 2.35 20.07 -8.86
N LYS A 49 2.92 20.54 -7.76
CA LYS A 49 3.64 19.71 -6.78
C LYS A 49 2.73 19.13 -5.67
N ASN A 50 1.41 19.26 -5.81
CA ASN A 50 0.46 18.71 -4.85
C ASN A 50 -0.10 17.37 -5.34
N LEU A 51 0.23 16.28 -4.66
CA LEU A 51 -0.18 14.92 -5.04
C LEU A 51 -1.70 14.72 -4.93
N PHE A 52 -2.35 15.33 -3.94
CA PHE A 52 -3.81 15.25 -3.81
C PHE A 52 -4.51 15.82 -5.05
N ALA A 53 -4.04 16.96 -5.56
CA ALA A 53 -4.56 17.56 -6.77
C ALA A 53 -4.24 16.71 -8.01
N LEU A 54 -2.99 16.25 -8.15
CA LEU A 54 -2.56 15.42 -9.28
C LEU A 54 -3.40 14.15 -9.39
N ILE A 55 -3.57 13.38 -8.32
CA ILE A 55 -4.37 12.15 -8.30
C ILE A 55 -5.84 12.42 -8.64
N ARG A 56 -6.42 13.48 -8.05
CA ARG A 56 -7.81 13.88 -8.34
C ARG A 56 -8.01 14.17 -9.83
N ASP A 57 -7.11 14.96 -10.41
CA ASP A 57 -7.24 15.43 -11.78
C ASP A 57 -6.91 14.31 -12.80
N THR A 58 -5.95 13.43 -12.47
CA THR A 58 -5.67 12.21 -13.23
C THR A 58 -6.88 11.28 -13.30
N LYS A 59 -7.53 11.03 -12.15
CA LYS A 59 -8.77 10.23 -12.10
C LYS A 59 -9.88 10.83 -12.95
N LYS A 60 -10.06 12.15 -12.93
CA LYS A 60 -11.07 12.85 -13.75
C LYS A 60 -10.81 12.71 -15.26
N ARG A 61 -9.54 12.65 -15.67
CA ARG A 61 -9.16 12.47 -17.08
C ARG A 61 -9.19 11.02 -17.54
N GLY A 62 -9.36 10.04 -16.62
CA GLY A 62 -9.26 8.61 -16.92
C GLY A 62 -7.85 8.20 -17.33
N GLU A 63 -6.85 8.88 -16.83
CA GLU A 63 -5.43 8.61 -17.10
C GLU A 63 -4.81 7.74 -16.01
N THR A 64 -3.64 7.19 -16.32
CA THR A 64 -2.83 6.42 -15.36
C THR A 64 -1.44 7.03 -15.25
N ILE A 65 -1.03 7.32 -14.02
CA ILE A 65 0.31 7.82 -13.68
C ILE A 65 1.12 6.77 -12.92
N ILE A 66 2.44 6.97 -12.89
CA ILE A 66 3.35 5.98 -12.30
C ILE A 66 4.36 6.59 -11.35
N TYR A 67 4.79 5.79 -10.39
CA TYR A 67 5.84 6.16 -9.46
C TYR A 67 6.74 4.98 -9.09
N PRO A 68 8.04 5.24 -8.81
CA PRO A 68 8.99 4.22 -8.40
C PRO A 68 8.97 4.02 -6.87
N ARG A 69 9.99 3.31 -6.36
CA ARG A 69 10.37 3.31 -4.94
C ARG A 69 11.83 3.74 -4.85
N GLY A 70 12.19 4.51 -3.83
CA GLY A 70 13.57 4.96 -3.65
C GLY A 70 13.79 5.68 -2.33
N GLY A 71 15.00 5.52 -1.79
CA GLY A 71 15.45 6.20 -0.59
C GLY A 71 16.90 5.86 -0.30
N VAL A 72 17.71 6.88 0.01
CA VAL A 72 19.13 6.77 0.36
C VAL A 72 19.46 7.68 1.55
N ALA A 73 20.60 7.44 2.20
CA ALA A 73 20.92 8.01 3.50
C ALA A 73 21.12 9.54 3.54
N LEU A 74 21.70 10.14 2.49
CA LEU A 74 22.12 11.54 2.49
C LEU A 74 21.17 12.40 1.66
N VAL A 75 21.03 13.67 2.03
CA VAL A 75 20.10 14.61 1.38
C VAL A 75 20.46 14.84 -0.09
N ASP A 76 21.72 15.10 -0.38
CA ASP A 76 22.18 15.38 -1.74
C ASP A 76 22.05 14.14 -2.64
N ASP A 77 22.40 12.95 -2.11
CA ASP A 77 22.22 11.68 -2.82
C ASP A 77 20.72 11.38 -3.06
N GLN A 78 19.85 11.74 -2.09
CA GLN A 78 18.39 11.59 -2.25
C GLN A 78 17.86 12.53 -3.34
N ILE A 79 18.33 13.76 -3.39
CA ILE A 79 17.98 14.71 -4.46
C ILE A 79 18.42 14.16 -5.82
N ASP A 80 19.66 13.71 -5.94
CA ASP A 80 20.21 13.13 -7.18
C ASP A 80 19.41 11.89 -7.63
N LEU A 81 19.05 11.01 -6.68
CA LEU A 81 18.20 9.85 -6.97
C LEU A 81 16.84 10.28 -7.52
N LEU A 82 16.15 11.20 -6.84
CA LEU A 82 14.81 11.63 -7.23
C LEU A 82 14.80 12.39 -8.55
N LEU A 83 15.77 13.26 -8.81
CA LEU A 83 15.94 13.94 -10.09
C LEU A 83 16.19 12.94 -11.22
N HIS A 84 17.03 11.93 -10.98
CA HIS A 84 17.26 10.89 -11.99
C HIS A 84 15.95 10.12 -12.32
N LEU A 85 15.16 9.77 -11.31
CA LEU A 85 13.88 9.08 -11.50
C LEU A 85 12.83 9.97 -12.20
N GLN A 86 12.82 11.27 -11.93
CA GLN A 86 12.00 12.24 -12.62
C GLN A 86 12.41 12.40 -14.08
N ASP A 87 13.68 12.73 -14.33
CA ASP A 87 14.15 13.21 -15.65
C ASP A 87 14.46 12.05 -16.61
N HIS A 88 14.99 10.94 -16.09
CA HIS A 88 15.37 9.77 -16.88
C HIS A 88 14.36 8.60 -16.77
N GLY A 89 13.59 8.55 -15.68
CA GLY A 89 12.54 7.55 -15.50
C GLY A 89 11.17 8.03 -15.99
N GLY A 90 10.91 9.32 -15.92
CA GLY A 90 9.62 9.92 -16.21
C GLY A 90 8.58 9.65 -15.13
N ALA A 91 8.98 9.57 -13.86
CA ALA A 91 8.07 9.42 -12.75
C ALA A 91 7.11 10.63 -12.65
N ASP A 92 5.83 10.36 -12.43
CA ASP A 92 4.82 11.42 -12.31
C ASP A 92 4.75 12.00 -10.89
N TYR A 93 5.20 11.26 -9.91
CA TYR A 93 5.46 11.71 -8.54
C TYR A 93 6.53 10.83 -7.88
N LEU A 94 7.14 11.33 -6.82
CA LEU A 94 8.35 10.76 -6.25
C LEU A 94 8.16 10.38 -4.79
N PRO A 95 8.28 9.09 -4.44
CA PRO A 95 8.25 8.67 -3.07
C PRO A 95 9.62 8.74 -2.41
N THR A 96 9.62 9.03 -1.11
CA THR A 96 10.77 8.86 -0.24
C THR A 96 10.54 7.67 0.67
N THR A 97 11.26 6.59 0.43
CA THR A 97 11.22 5.39 1.27
C THR A 97 12.04 5.63 2.54
N VAL A 98 11.42 5.46 3.70
CA VAL A 98 12.06 5.63 5.01
C VAL A 98 12.99 4.44 5.31
N ASP A 99 14.14 4.69 5.93
CA ASP A 99 15.10 3.66 6.32
C ASP A 99 14.59 2.77 7.47
N SER A 100 15.20 1.59 7.63
CA SER A 100 14.75 0.60 8.61
C SER A 100 14.93 1.03 10.07
N TYR A 101 15.92 1.86 10.39
CA TYR A 101 16.08 2.34 11.76
C TYR A 101 15.02 3.37 12.12
N THR A 102 14.74 4.32 11.23
CA THR A 102 13.67 5.31 11.43
C THR A 102 12.31 4.65 11.53
N ARG A 103 12.02 3.60 10.73
CA ARG A 103 10.78 2.80 10.82
C ARG A 103 10.55 2.18 12.20
N ASN A 104 11.61 1.88 12.93
CA ASN A 104 11.58 1.28 14.25
C ASN A 104 11.87 2.29 15.37
N GLU A 105 11.88 3.58 15.07
CA GLU A 105 12.19 4.68 15.99
C GLU A 105 13.60 4.56 16.64
N PHE A 106 14.56 3.90 15.96
CA PHE A 106 15.97 3.80 16.40
C PHE A 106 16.80 4.96 15.84
N PHE A 107 16.44 6.18 16.22
CA PHE A 107 17.00 7.42 15.65
C PHE A 107 18.51 7.56 15.85
N GLU A 108 19.05 7.11 16.99
CA GLU A 108 20.50 7.10 17.22
C GLU A 108 21.23 6.15 16.24
N SER A 109 20.62 5.03 15.88
CA SER A 109 21.18 4.11 14.88
C SER A 109 21.10 4.71 13.48
N ALA A 110 20.01 5.40 13.15
CA ALA A 110 19.88 6.13 11.90
C ALA A 110 20.96 7.24 11.79
N LYS A 111 21.21 7.98 12.86
CA LYS A 111 22.28 9.00 12.93
C LYS A 111 23.66 8.40 12.63
N LYS A 112 24.00 7.30 13.28
CA LYS A 112 25.24 6.57 12.99
C LYS A 112 25.32 6.10 11.51
N GLY A 113 24.20 5.67 10.94
CA GLY A 113 24.12 5.29 9.53
C GLY A 113 24.36 6.46 8.58
N ILE A 114 23.91 7.67 8.93
CA ILE A 114 24.23 8.91 8.19
C ILE A 114 25.75 9.20 8.27
N GLU A 115 26.32 9.19 9.48
CA GLU A 115 27.75 9.42 9.68
C GLU A 115 28.62 8.43 8.88
N GLN A 116 28.25 7.16 8.93
CA GLN A 116 28.92 6.12 8.15
C GLN A 116 28.77 6.32 6.63
N SER A 117 27.61 6.81 6.19
CA SER A 117 27.37 7.11 4.76
C SER A 117 28.28 8.23 4.27
N ILE A 118 28.48 9.28 5.07
CA ILE A 118 29.41 10.36 4.76
C ILE A 118 30.86 9.83 4.67
N GLN A 119 31.29 9.05 5.66
CA GLN A 119 32.65 8.51 5.73
C GLN A 119 32.96 7.58 4.56
N ASN A 120 32.01 6.72 4.19
CA ASN A 120 32.19 5.72 3.13
C ASN A 120 31.80 6.23 1.73
N LYS A 121 31.31 7.46 1.60
CA LYS A 121 30.84 8.07 0.33
C LYS A 121 29.84 7.18 -0.41
N ARG A 122 28.95 6.50 0.32
CA ARG A 122 27.87 5.66 -0.20
C ARG A 122 26.78 5.52 0.84
N SER A 123 25.54 5.27 0.42
CA SER A 123 24.44 5.02 1.35
C SER A 123 24.70 3.74 2.17
N MET A 124 24.70 3.88 3.48
CA MET A 124 24.78 2.78 4.46
C MET A 124 23.41 2.46 5.05
N LEU A 125 22.35 3.16 4.63
CA LEU A 125 20.96 2.92 4.99
C LEU A 125 20.16 2.46 3.75
N ASN A 126 19.14 1.66 3.98
CA ASN A 126 18.24 1.16 2.94
C ASN A 126 17.04 2.10 2.69
N GLY A 127 17.18 3.37 2.97
CA GLY A 127 16.16 4.41 2.84
C GLY A 127 16.63 5.74 3.40
N PHE A 128 15.73 6.71 3.42
CA PHE A 128 16.00 8.07 3.85
C PHE A 128 15.60 8.28 5.33
N PRO A 129 16.52 8.68 6.21
CA PRO A 129 16.24 8.89 7.64
C PRO A 129 15.60 10.26 7.88
N VAL A 130 14.35 10.40 7.42
CA VAL A 130 13.60 11.66 7.38
C VAL A 130 13.53 12.39 8.72
N VAL A 131 13.39 11.65 9.82
CA VAL A 131 13.33 12.23 11.18
C VAL A 131 14.67 12.84 11.57
N ASN A 132 15.79 12.17 11.31
CA ASN A 132 17.11 12.68 11.64
C ASN A 132 17.50 13.92 10.84
N HIS A 133 17.07 14.00 9.59
CA HIS A 133 17.35 15.16 8.73
C HIS A 133 16.49 16.39 9.04
N GLY A 134 15.28 16.20 9.59
CA GLY A 134 14.39 17.29 9.98
C GLY A 134 13.77 18.04 8.80
N VAL A 135 12.94 19.03 9.13
CA VAL A 135 12.11 19.77 8.16
C VAL A 135 12.95 20.52 7.14
N ALA A 136 13.95 21.29 7.58
CA ALA A 136 14.75 22.15 6.70
C ALA A 136 15.49 21.36 5.60
N SER A 137 16.04 20.19 5.96
CA SER A 137 16.72 19.32 4.99
C SER A 137 15.74 18.66 4.01
N CYS A 138 14.57 18.25 4.51
CA CYS A 138 13.52 17.68 3.66
C CYS A 138 12.93 18.70 2.68
N ARG A 139 12.84 19.98 3.06
CA ARG A 139 12.41 21.07 2.14
C ARG A 139 13.34 21.22 0.95
N LYS A 140 14.66 21.06 1.12
CA LYS A 140 15.59 21.07 -0.02
C LYS A 140 15.24 20.03 -1.08
N ILE A 141 14.76 18.85 -0.66
CA ILE A 141 14.31 17.82 -1.58
C ILE A 141 13.07 18.30 -2.34
N ILE A 142 12.08 18.85 -1.64
CA ILE A 142 10.83 19.34 -2.24
C ILE A 142 11.10 20.50 -3.20
N GLU A 143 12.05 21.37 -2.88
CA GLU A 143 12.44 22.51 -3.72
C GLU A 143 13.15 22.05 -5.01
N ALA A 144 14.00 21.03 -4.91
CA ALA A 144 14.79 20.52 -6.03
C ALA A 144 13.98 19.80 -7.10
N ILE A 145 12.96 19.04 -6.74
CA ILE A 145 12.13 18.27 -7.69
C ILE A 145 11.01 19.11 -8.27
N SER A 146 10.47 18.75 -9.44
CA SER A 146 9.37 19.48 -10.10
C SER A 146 8.01 18.77 -10.03
N VAL A 147 7.95 17.54 -9.54
CA VAL A 147 6.74 16.74 -9.38
C VAL A 147 6.40 16.54 -7.88
N PRO A 148 5.18 16.12 -7.52
CA PRO A 148 4.81 15.90 -6.13
C PRO A 148 5.70 14.87 -5.40
N ALA A 149 5.86 15.04 -4.10
CA ALA A 149 6.51 14.06 -3.22
C ALA A 149 5.53 13.35 -2.30
N MET A 150 5.80 12.07 -2.05
CA MET A 150 5.05 11.21 -1.15
C MET A 150 5.98 10.51 -0.16
N LEU A 151 5.55 10.33 1.09
CA LEU A 151 6.27 9.55 2.08
C LEU A 151 5.87 8.07 2.00
N LEU A 152 6.87 7.17 1.96
CA LEU A 152 6.70 5.72 2.11
C LEU A 152 7.31 5.27 3.44
N PRO A 153 6.56 5.33 4.54
CA PRO A 153 7.11 4.98 5.85
C PRO A 153 7.40 3.49 5.97
N GLY A 154 6.55 2.60 5.44
CA GLY A 154 6.73 1.16 5.50
C GLY A 154 6.79 0.62 6.92
N THR A 155 5.97 1.18 7.82
CA THR A 155 5.91 0.84 9.24
C THR A 155 4.51 1.12 9.79
N PRO A 156 4.03 0.36 10.80
CA PRO A 156 2.81 0.70 11.52
C PRO A 156 3.01 1.82 12.57
N SER A 157 4.22 2.43 12.63
CA SER A 157 4.55 3.58 13.49
C SER A 157 4.96 4.81 12.67
N PRO A 158 4.10 5.34 11.79
CA PRO A 158 4.45 6.43 10.87
C PRO A 158 4.36 7.84 11.48
N CYS A 159 4.04 7.98 12.76
CA CYS A 159 3.72 9.27 13.38
C CYS A 159 4.86 10.27 13.27
N THR A 160 6.07 9.89 13.68
CA THR A 160 7.25 10.77 13.66
C THR A 160 7.72 11.13 12.24
N PRO A 161 7.84 10.18 11.28
CA PRO A 161 8.19 10.55 9.92
C PRO A 161 7.10 11.39 9.21
N ALA A 162 5.81 11.20 9.54
CA ALA A 162 4.73 11.99 8.97
C ALA A 162 4.77 13.46 9.42
N GLU A 163 5.09 13.74 10.69
CA GLU A 163 5.25 15.10 11.22
C GLU A 163 6.30 15.88 10.42
N ILE A 164 7.50 15.32 10.24
CA ILE A 164 8.58 15.96 9.47
C ILE A 164 8.19 16.11 7.99
N ALA A 165 7.70 15.02 7.36
CA ALA A 165 7.44 15.03 5.94
C ALA A 165 6.35 16.02 5.55
N PHE A 166 5.22 16.05 6.29
CA PHE A 166 4.16 17.00 5.97
C PHE A 166 4.60 18.45 6.23
N ALA A 167 5.34 18.71 7.32
CA ALA A 167 5.88 20.04 7.57
C ALA A 167 6.90 20.48 6.49
N ALA A 168 7.56 19.52 5.87
CA ALA A 168 8.51 19.77 4.77
C ALA A 168 7.87 19.92 3.39
N GLY A 169 6.57 19.70 3.22
CA GLY A 169 5.89 19.88 1.93
C GLY A 169 5.57 18.59 1.18
N TYR A 170 5.75 17.41 1.78
CA TYR A 170 5.23 16.17 1.21
C TYR A 170 3.70 16.20 1.23
N THR A 171 3.08 15.85 0.13
CA THR A 171 1.62 15.94 -0.05
C THR A 171 0.96 14.57 -0.21
N GLY A 172 1.64 13.52 0.18
CA GLY A 172 1.11 12.16 0.21
C GLY A 172 1.80 11.27 1.24
N LEU A 173 1.07 10.25 1.71
CA LEU A 173 1.59 9.20 2.59
C LEU A 173 0.95 7.86 2.25
N LEU A 174 1.80 6.85 2.08
CA LEU A 174 1.42 5.48 1.78
C LEU A 174 1.49 4.62 3.04
N GLY A 175 0.45 3.80 3.25
CA GLY A 175 0.37 2.86 4.35
C GLY A 175 -0.97 2.97 5.09
N ALA A 176 -1.25 1.99 5.97
CA ALA A 176 -2.47 1.94 6.76
C ALA A 176 -2.32 1.05 7.99
N GLY A 177 -3.17 1.25 8.99
CA GLY A 177 -2.97 0.70 10.32
C GLY A 177 -3.04 -0.81 10.38
N ILE A 178 -4.03 -1.41 9.75
CA ILE A 178 -4.21 -2.86 9.73
C ILE A 178 -3.14 -3.50 8.85
N SER A 179 -3.05 -3.06 7.60
CA SER A 179 -2.18 -3.69 6.62
C SER A 179 -0.70 -3.60 6.99
N ASP A 180 -0.22 -2.47 7.49
CA ASP A 180 1.20 -2.31 7.84
C ASP A 180 1.58 -3.05 9.13
N THR A 181 0.68 -3.14 10.11
CA THR A 181 0.90 -3.94 11.30
C THR A 181 1.11 -5.40 10.94
N LEU A 182 0.23 -5.95 10.11
CA LEU A 182 0.26 -7.36 9.75
C LEU A 182 1.42 -7.72 8.81
N ARG A 183 1.95 -6.77 8.04
CA ARG A 183 3.06 -6.99 7.10
C ARG A 183 4.44 -6.82 7.72
N PHE A 184 4.60 -5.79 8.55
CA PHE A 184 5.93 -5.32 8.92
C PHE A 184 6.34 -5.65 10.35
N THR A 185 5.42 -6.16 11.19
CA THR A 185 5.74 -6.47 12.57
C THR A 185 5.30 -7.88 12.97
N LYS A 186 6.08 -8.47 13.90
CA LYS A 186 5.77 -9.79 14.44
C LYS A 186 4.95 -9.71 15.73
N LYS A 187 5.20 -8.68 16.55
CA LYS A 187 4.71 -8.60 17.94
C LYS A 187 3.87 -7.36 18.24
N MET A 188 3.76 -6.40 17.31
CA MET A 188 2.93 -5.23 17.54
C MET A 188 1.46 -5.62 17.53
N PRO A 189 0.69 -5.26 18.57
CA PRO A 189 -0.74 -5.44 18.58
C PRO A 189 -1.42 -4.63 17.47
N LEU A 190 -2.46 -5.19 16.85
CA LEU A 190 -3.22 -4.51 15.79
C LEU A 190 -3.81 -3.18 16.27
N SER A 191 -4.24 -3.12 17.53
CA SER A 191 -4.75 -1.90 18.17
C SER A 191 -3.75 -0.74 18.18
N GLU A 192 -2.45 -1.03 18.29
CA GLU A 192 -1.40 -0.02 18.29
C GLU A 192 -1.19 0.55 16.88
N GLY A 193 -1.11 -0.31 15.86
CA GLY A 193 -1.01 0.15 14.47
C GLY A 193 -2.22 0.96 14.02
N ILE A 194 -3.42 0.53 14.38
CA ILE A 194 -4.65 1.30 14.11
C ILE A 194 -4.57 2.69 14.76
N ARG A 195 -4.20 2.77 16.03
CA ARG A 195 -4.09 4.06 16.75
C ARG A 195 -3.06 5.00 16.13
N ASN A 196 -1.91 4.47 15.73
CA ASN A 196 -0.86 5.26 15.08
C ASN A 196 -1.36 5.86 13.74
N TYR A 197 -2.09 5.09 12.96
CA TYR A 197 -2.65 5.62 11.71
C TYR A 197 -3.87 6.52 11.93
N GLN A 198 -4.68 6.32 12.96
CA GLN A 198 -5.72 7.29 13.34
C GLN A 198 -5.09 8.66 13.64
N TYR A 199 -3.93 8.69 14.31
CA TYR A 199 -3.19 9.93 14.52
C TYR A 199 -2.75 10.58 13.20
N VAL A 200 -2.12 9.81 12.31
CA VAL A 200 -1.66 10.33 11.01
C VAL A 200 -2.82 10.79 10.13
N ASP A 201 -3.93 10.06 10.12
CA ASP A 201 -5.13 10.43 9.37
C ASP A 201 -5.79 11.70 9.94
N ARG A 202 -5.73 11.89 11.28
CA ARG A 202 -6.15 13.15 11.91
C ARG A 202 -5.20 14.30 11.57
N LEU A 203 -3.89 14.06 11.49
CA LEU A 203 -2.91 15.04 11.03
C LEU A 203 -3.18 15.45 9.57
N VAL A 204 -3.46 14.50 8.68
CA VAL A 204 -3.90 14.76 7.30
C VAL A 204 -5.16 15.63 7.26
N SER A 205 -6.15 15.30 8.09
CA SER A 205 -7.38 16.09 8.22
C SER A 205 -7.11 17.52 8.73
N TYR A 206 -6.18 17.68 9.68
CA TYR A 206 -5.76 18.99 10.20
C TYR A 206 -5.25 19.91 9.08
N TYR A 207 -4.38 19.39 8.19
CA TYR A 207 -3.93 20.11 7.01
C TYR A 207 -5.07 20.39 6.02
N GLY A 208 -5.94 19.41 5.79
CA GLY A 208 -7.10 19.52 4.90
C GLY A 208 -8.09 20.60 5.35
N GLU A 209 -8.38 20.67 6.65
CA GLU A 209 -9.23 21.70 7.28
C GLU A 209 -8.65 23.12 7.10
N ARG A 210 -7.33 23.24 6.80
CA ARG A 210 -6.61 24.50 6.56
C ARG A 210 -6.27 24.73 5.08
N GLY A 211 -6.91 23.96 4.18
CA GLY A 211 -6.80 24.13 2.72
C GLY A 211 -5.59 23.44 2.08
N VAL A 212 -4.89 22.58 2.79
CA VAL A 212 -3.77 21.79 2.26
C VAL A 212 -4.19 20.34 2.07
N GLY A 213 -4.42 19.93 0.83
CA GLY A 213 -4.77 18.55 0.50
C GLY A 213 -3.54 17.64 0.62
N ILE A 214 -3.65 16.59 1.45
CA ILE A 214 -2.66 15.51 1.55
C ILE A 214 -3.32 14.22 1.12
N HIS A 215 -2.69 13.52 0.18
CA HIS A 215 -3.15 12.25 -0.36
C HIS A 215 -2.81 11.09 0.58
N ARG A 216 -3.80 10.21 0.82
CA ARG A 216 -3.59 8.95 1.54
C ARG A 216 -3.70 7.79 0.58
N GLU A 217 -2.82 6.83 0.75
CA GLU A 217 -2.75 5.66 -0.11
C GLU A 217 -2.57 4.38 0.71
N HIS A 218 -3.36 3.37 0.40
CA HIS A 218 -3.17 2.00 0.86
C HIS A 218 -2.47 1.21 -0.25
N THR A 219 -1.38 0.52 0.07
CA THR A 219 -0.58 -0.22 -0.93
C THR A 219 -1.22 -1.49 -1.46
N GLY A 220 -2.32 -1.93 -0.88
CA GLY A 220 -2.74 -3.31 -1.00
C GLY A 220 -1.88 -4.25 -0.13
N PHE A 221 -2.27 -5.50 -0.05
CA PHE A 221 -1.53 -6.51 0.70
C PHE A 221 -0.41 -7.13 -0.15
N LEU A 222 0.60 -7.73 0.52
CA LEU A 222 1.71 -8.43 -0.13
C LEU A 222 1.19 -9.66 -0.87
N THR A 223 0.93 -9.54 -2.16
CA THR A 223 0.38 -10.61 -2.99
C THR A 223 1.38 -11.72 -3.30
N GLY A 224 2.66 -11.50 -3.05
CA GLY A 224 3.70 -12.52 -3.19
C GLY A 224 3.48 -13.80 -2.40
N THR A 225 2.56 -13.76 -1.43
CA THR A 225 2.13 -14.94 -0.66
C THR A 225 0.72 -15.42 -1.07
N LEU A 226 0.26 -15.08 -2.26
CA LEU A 226 -1.03 -15.48 -2.83
C LEU A 226 -2.22 -15.10 -1.95
N ILE A 227 -2.28 -13.87 -1.48
CA ILE A 227 -3.41 -13.41 -0.68
C ILE A 227 -4.65 -13.30 -1.55
N PRO A 228 -5.75 -14.02 -1.23
CA PRO A 228 -6.98 -13.95 -1.99
C PRO A 228 -7.55 -12.53 -2.07
N PRO A 229 -8.06 -12.09 -3.24
CA PRO A 229 -8.53 -10.73 -3.45
C PRO A 229 -9.56 -10.24 -2.43
N ALA A 230 -10.49 -11.10 -2.01
CA ALA A 230 -11.52 -10.73 -1.04
C ALA A 230 -10.96 -10.35 0.33
N ILE A 231 -9.89 -11.02 0.77
CA ILE A 231 -9.19 -10.67 2.02
C ILE A 231 -8.51 -9.30 1.88
N ALA A 232 -7.78 -9.09 0.78
CA ALA A 232 -7.11 -7.81 0.50
C ALA A 232 -8.10 -6.65 0.44
N ILE A 233 -9.24 -6.83 -0.24
CA ILE A 233 -10.33 -5.86 -0.36
C ILE A 233 -10.96 -5.58 1.01
N SER A 234 -11.23 -6.61 1.81
CA SER A 234 -11.81 -6.45 3.14
C SER A 234 -10.92 -5.59 4.05
N ILE A 235 -9.61 -5.81 4.01
CA ILE A 235 -8.65 -5.00 4.77
C ILE A 235 -8.62 -3.57 4.24
N SER A 236 -8.62 -3.38 2.91
CA SER A 236 -8.66 -2.05 2.29
C SER A 236 -9.90 -1.25 2.71
N VAL A 237 -11.05 -1.91 2.77
CA VAL A 237 -12.32 -1.29 3.23
C VAL A 237 -12.22 -0.88 4.70
N LEU A 238 -11.73 -1.76 5.57
CA LEU A 238 -11.57 -1.46 7.00
C LEU A 238 -10.60 -0.29 7.21
N ASP A 239 -9.42 -0.32 6.60
CA ASP A 239 -8.42 0.76 6.69
C ASP A 239 -9.00 2.10 6.15
N CYS A 240 -9.79 2.06 5.07
CA CYS A 240 -10.45 3.23 4.51
C CYS A 240 -11.53 3.81 5.45
N LEU A 241 -12.33 2.96 6.10
CA LEU A 241 -13.33 3.39 7.09
C LEU A 241 -12.66 4.08 8.29
N LEU A 242 -11.53 3.56 8.75
CA LEU A 242 -10.74 4.16 9.84
C LEU A 242 -10.23 5.55 9.45
N ALA A 243 -9.66 5.69 8.25
CA ALA A 243 -9.15 6.94 7.72
C ALA A 243 -10.27 7.97 7.49
N ALA A 244 -11.40 7.55 6.92
CA ALA A 244 -12.55 8.40 6.67
C ALA A 244 -13.09 9.04 7.95
N ASN A 245 -13.14 8.28 9.04
CA ASN A 245 -13.63 8.77 10.32
C ASN A 245 -12.73 9.85 10.93
N GLN A 246 -11.41 9.81 10.68
CA GLN A 246 -10.49 10.87 11.09
C GLN A 246 -10.58 12.13 10.22
N GLY A 247 -11.34 12.08 9.11
CA GLY A 247 -11.58 13.22 8.24
C GLY A 247 -10.80 13.24 6.93
N VAL A 248 -10.15 12.14 6.56
CA VAL A 248 -9.52 11.97 5.25
C VAL A 248 -10.58 12.05 4.14
N ARG A 249 -10.29 12.77 3.04
CA ARG A 249 -11.21 13.02 1.93
C ARG A 249 -10.81 12.38 0.61
N GLN A 250 -9.60 11.88 0.52
CA GLN A 250 -9.10 11.16 -0.65
C GLN A 250 -8.22 10.01 -0.18
N TYR A 251 -8.58 8.80 -0.57
CA TYR A 251 -7.89 7.59 -0.16
C TYR A 251 -7.75 6.62 -1.33
N SER A 252 -6.54 6.43 -1.82
CA SER A 252 -6.27 5.45 -2.87
C SER A 252 -6.33 4.03 -2.34
N LEU A 253 -7.11 3.22 -3.02
CA LEU A 253 -7.29 1.80 -2.73
C LEU A 253 -6.29 0.99 -3.55
N GLY A 254 -5.23 0.51 -2.91
CA GLY A 254 -4.20 -0.27 -3.57
C GLY A 254 -4.53 -1.76 -3.62
N ILE A 255 -4.30 -2.36 -4.78
CA ILE A 255 -4.29 -3.81 -4.98
C ILE A 255 -2.93 -4.21 -5.54
N GLY A 256 -2.29 -5.22 -4.96
CA GLY A 256 -1.15 -5.87 -5.57
C GLY A 256 -1.63 -6.92 -6.55
N HIS A 257 -1.03 -7.02 -7.75
CA HIS A 257 -1.47 -8.05 -8.67
C HIS A 257 -0.93 -9.44 -8.30
N ASN A 258 -1.71 -10.45 -8.68
CA ASN A 258 -1.41 -11.86 -8.43
C ASN A 258 -0.92 -12.59 -9.69
N VAL A 259 -0.61 -11.85 -10.75
CA VAL A 259 -0.18 -12.37 -12.07
C VAL A 259 -1.30 -13.19 -12.76
N ASN A 260 -2.56 -12.81 -12.52
CA ASN A 260 -3.73 -13.35 -13.21
C ASN A 260 -4.60 -12.21 -13.75
N ILE A 261 -4.66 -12.06 -15.08
CA ILE A 261 -5.35 -10.93 -15.73
C ILE A 261 -6.81 -10.84 -15.29
N VAL A 262 -7.54 -11.95 -15.35
CA VAL A 262 -8.99 -11.96 -15.10
C VAL A 262 -9.29 -11.60 -13.64
N GLN A 263 -8.64 -12.30 -12.71
CA GLN A 263 -8.89 -12.11 -11.28
C GLN A 263 -8.37 -10.75 -10.77
N ASP A 264 -7.21 -10.30 -11.25
CA ASP A 264 -6.64 -9.02 -10.84
C ASP A 264 -7.48 -7.84 -11.36
N VAL A 265 -7.98 -7.90 -12.61
CA VAL A 265 -8.89 -6.89 -13.15
C VAL A 265 -10.21 -6.90 -12.38
N ALA A 266 -10.74 -8.06 -12.03
CA ALA A 266 -11.93 -8.19 -11.22
C ALA A 266 -11.72 -7.55 -9.82
N ALA A 267 -10.59 -7.79 -9.17
CA ALA A 267 -10.25 -7.20 -7.88
C ALA A 267 -10.16 -5.66 -7.95
N LEU A 268 -9.48 -5.13 -8.97
CA LEU A 268 -9.33 -3.69 -9.20
C LEU A 268 -10.68 -2.98 -9.42
N LYS A 269 -11.62 -3.62 -10.14
CA LYS A 269 -12.97 -3.09 -10.36
C LYS A 269 -13.88 -3.26 -9.14
N THR A 270 -13.65 -4.26 -8.32
CA THR A 270 -14.45 -4.56 -7.11
C THR A 270 -14.10 -3.66 -5.93
N VAL A 271 -12.81 -3.37 -5.70
CA VAL A 271 -12.38 -2.64 -4.48
C VAL A 271 -13.04 -1.28 -4.30
N PRO A 272 -13.17 -0.40 -5.32
CA PRO A 272 -13.81 0.90 -5.13
C PRO A 272 -15.33 0.77 -4.90
N ARG A 273 -15.97 -0.24 -5.49
CA ARG A 273 -17.41 -0.51 -5.31
C ARG A 273 -17.70 -0.95 -3.88
N MET A 274 -16.93 -1.90 -3.36
CA MET A 274 -17.05 -2.37 -1.99
C MET A 274 -16.78 -1.24 -1.00
N CYS A 275 -15.70 -0.49 -1.19
CA CYS A 275 -15.36 0.62 -0.32
C CYS A 275 -16.45 1.70 -0.29
N ALA A 276 -16.97 2.11 -1.46
CA ALA A 276 -18.06 3.07 -1.54
C ALA A 276 -19.33 2.59 -0.84
N ARG A 277 -19.68 1.29 -0.98
CA ARG A 277 -20.84 0.67 -0.32
C ARG A 277 -20.73 0.77 1.21
N TYR A 278 -19.58 0.40 1.77
CA TYR A 278 -19.39 0.46 3.21
C TYR A 278 -19.24 1.88 3.75
N LEU A 279 -18.54 2.79 3.05
CA LEU A 279 -18.51 4.21 3.41
C LEU A 279 -19.92 4.81 3.47
N HIS A 280 -20.78 4.49 2.50
CA HIS A 280 -22.16 4.94 2.50
C HIS A 280 -22.94 4.42 3.73
N ARG A 281 -22.74 3.16 4.15
CA ARG A 281 -23.33 2.59 5.38
C ARG A 281 -22.90 3.36 6.64
N PHE A 282 -21.69 3.93 6.63
CA PHE A 282 -21.15 4.78 7.70
C PHE A 282 -21.42 6.27 7.51
N GLY A 283 -22.29 6.65 6.55
CA GLY A 283 -22.69 8.03 6.32
C GLY A 283 -21.68 8.91 5.60
N VAL A 284 -20.58 8.34 5.10
CA VAL A 284 -19.55 9.04 4.33
C VAL A 284 -19.92 9.04 2.85
N LYS A 285 -20.19 10.22 2.27
CA LYS A 285 -20.67 10.36 0.88
C LYS A 285 -19.61 10.97 -0.06
N ASP A 286 -18.72 11.81 0.46
CA ASP A 286 -17.86 12.69 -0.34
C ASP A 286 -16.37 12.32 -0.19
N MET A 287 -16.05 11.04 -0.31
CA MET A 287 -14.67 10.57 -0.29
C MET A 287 -14.25 10.12 -1.69
N ALA A 288 -13.16 10.70 -2.20
CA ALA A 288 -12.58 10.27 -3.46
C ALA A 288 -11.81 8.96 -3.27
N LEU A 289 -12.13 7.97 -4.09
CA LEU A 289 -11.54 6.63 -4.08
C LEU A 289 -10.81 6.36 -5.41
N PRO A 290 -9.61 6.90 -5.63
CA PRO A 290 -8.76 6.44 -6.72
C PRO A 290 -8.30 4.99 -6.45
N VAL A 291 -7.96 4.28 -7.52
CA VAL A 291 -7.45 2.90 -7.42
C VAL A 291 -6.01 2.87 -7.86
N GLY A 292 -5.17 2.18 -7.09
CA GLY A 292 -3.77 1.96 -7.40
C GLY A 292 -3.46 0.49 -7.62
N LEU A 293 -2.54 0.20 -8.54
CA LEU A 293 -1.96 -1.13 -8.69
C LEU A 293 -0.52 -1.12 -8.21
N HIS A 294 -0.17 -2.05 -7.34
CA HIS A 294 1.21 -2.35 -7.03
C HIS A 294 1.70 -3.49 -7.93
N HIS A 295 2.77 -3.28 -8.68
CA HIS A 295 3.43 -4.34 -9.42
C HIS A 295 3.80 -5.50 -8.50
N TRP A 296 4.03 -6.69 -9.07
CA TRP A 296 4.30 -7.93 -8.33
C TRP A 296 5.21 -7.71 -7.11
N MET A 297 4.76 -8.18 -5.95
CA MET A 297 5.45 -7.99 -4.68
C MET A 297 6.12 -9.27 -4.16
N GLY A 298 6.02 -10.37 -4.90
CA GLY A 298 6.70 -11.62 -4.61
C GLY A 298 8.10 -11.68 -5.20
N ALA A 299 8.69 -12.86 -5.20
CA ALA A 299 9.97 -13.11 -5.80
C ALA A 299 9.93 -12.90 -7.33
N PHE A 300 10.93 -12.20 -7.85
CA PHE A 300 11.11 -11.94 -9.28
C PHE A 300 12.04 -12.96 -9.93
N PRO A 301 11.89 -13.22 -11.24
CA PRO A 301 12.88 -13.96 -12.00
C PRO A 301 14.23 -13.23 -11.97
N PRO A 302 15.35 -13.94 -11.85
CA PRO A 302 16.68 -13.31 -11.90
C PRO A 302 17.06 -12.82 -13.31
N ASN A 303 16.47 -13.37 -14.35
CA ASN A 303 16.66 -12.93 -15.72
C ASN A 303 15.94 -11.60 -15.97
N GLU A 304 16.66 -10.61 -16.50
CA GLU A 304 16.13 -9.25 -16.71
C GLU A 304 14.93 -9.22 -17.69
N ALA A 305 14.98 -9.99 -18.79
CA ALA A 305 13.90 -10.04 -19.76
C ALA A 305 12.62 -10.63 -19.15
N GLU A 306 12.73 -11.68 -18.35
CA GLU A 306 11.62 -12.29 -17.62
C GLU A 306 11.06 -11.34 -16.56
N ALA A 307 11.93 -10.65 -15.81
CA ALA A 307 11.52 -9.65 -14.82
C ALA A 307 10.75 -8.48 -15.47
N VAL A 308 11.20 -8.00 -16.62
CA VAL A 308 10.51 -6.94 -17.41
C VAL A 308 9.16 -7.44 -17.92
N SER A 309 9.04 -8.71 -18.30
CA SER A 309 7.76 -9.30 -18.74
C SER A 309 6.72 -9.25 -17.62
N VAL A 310 7.10 -9.51 -16.36
CA VAL A 310 6.22 -9.37 -15.19
C VAL A 310 5.79 -7.92 -14.98
N ILE A 311 6.69 -6.94 -15.15
CA ILE A 311 6.40 -5.50 -15.07
C ILE A 311 5.41 -5.08 -16.16
N CYS A 312 5.64 -5.52 -17.40
CA CYS A 312 4.76 -5.22 -18.53
C CYS A 312 3.36 -5.83 -18.35
N LEU A 313 3.27 -7.07 -17.88
CA LEU A 313 1.99 -7.73 -17.60
C LEU A 313 1.21 -6.96 -16.51
N ALA A 314 1.87 -6.56 -15.42
CA ALA A 314 1.25 -5.73 -14.39
C ALA A 314 0.69 -4.42 -14.95
N THR A 315 1.42 -3.79 -15.88
CA THR A 315 0.97 -2.56 -16.53
C THR A 315 -0.31 -2.79 -17.36
N VAL A 316 -0.37 -3.89 -18.12
CA VAL A 316 -1.58 -4.29 -18.85
C VAL A 316 -2.76 -4.48 -17.90
N ILE A 317 -2.57 -5.22 -16.82
CA ILE A 317 -3.59 -5.47 -15.80
C ILE A 317 -4.11 -4.14 -15.20
N GLY A 318 -3.21 -3.23 -14.86
CA GLY A 318 -3.61 -1.92 -14.33
C GLY A 318 -4.44 -1.10 -15.30
N LEU A 319 -4.08 -1.10 -16.58
CA LEU A 319 -4.85 -0.40 -17.61
C LEU A 319 -6.23 -1.03 -17.84
N LEU A 320 -6.32 -2.37 -17.86
CA LEU A 320 -7.59 -3.09 -17.91
C LEU A 320 -8.48 -2.84 -16.69
N GLY A 321 -7.87 -2.70 -15.52
CA GLY A 321 -8.53 -2.35 -14.27
C GLY A 321 -8.80 -0.86 -14.07
N GLU A 322 -8.47 -0.01 -15.04
CA GLU A 322 -8.72 1.44 -15.05
C GLU A 322 -8.12 2.16 -13.82
N VAL A 323 -6.90 1.76 -13.43
CA VAL A 323 -6.26 2.34 -12.24
C VAL A 323 -5.78 3.77 -12.48
N THR A 324 -5.84 4.58 -11.43
CA THR A 324 -5.36 5.97 -11.46
C THR A 324 -3.84 6.05 -11.38
N HIS A 325 -3.21 5.13 -10.66
CA HIS A 325 -1.74 5.11 -10.53
C HIS A 325 -1.18 3.70 -10.33
N MET A 326 0.12 3.54 -10.62
CA MET A 326 0.83 2.27 -10.43
C MET A 326 2.16 2.49 -9.70
N THR A 327 2.44 1.61 -8.73
CA THR A 327 3.77 1.47 -8.14
C THR A 327 4.62 0.59 -9.04
N THR A 328 5.64 1.17 -9.66
CA THR A 328 6.50 0.46 -10.62
C THR A 328 7.64 -0.26 -9.91
N LYS A 329 7.86 -1.51 -10.27
CA LYS A 329 9.00 -2.34 -9.86
C LYS A 329 10.15 -2.25 -10.86
N THR A 330 11.27 -2.87 -10.51
CA THR A 330 12.49 -2.87 -11.33
C THR A 330 12.88 -4.27 -11.77
N SER A 331 13.69 -4.38 -12.83
CA SER A 331 14.27 -5.65 -13.26
C SER A 331 15.29 -6.23 -12.25
N HIS A 332 15.72 -5.44 -11.26
CA HIS A 332 16.71 -5.83 -10.26
C HIS A 332 16.11 -6.32 -8.93
N GLU A 333 14.80 -6.54 -8.85
CA GLU A 333 14.14 -6.98 -7.60
C GLU A 333 14.70 -8.31 -7.05
N ALA A 334 15.17 -9.21 -7.92
CA ALA A 334 15.77 -10.49 -7.52
C ALA A 334 17.25 -10.36 -7.13
N ILE A 335 17.93 -9.25 -7.47
CA ILE A 335 19.39 -9.12 -7.36
C ILE A 335 19.82 -8.38 -6.08
N GLY A 336 18.94 -7.52 -5.54
CA GLY A 336 19.22 -6.73 -4.34
C GLY A 336 18.57 -5.35 -4.35
N VAL A 337 19.24 -4.36 -3.72
CA VAL A 337 18.74 -2.98 -3.73
C VAL A 337 18.85 -2.40 -5.15
N PRO A 338 17.74 -2.01 -5.77
CA PRO A 338 17.75 -1.50 -7.14
C PRO A 338 18.58 -0.21 -7.28
N SER A 339 19.37 -0.11 -8.35
CA SER A 339 20.03 1.14 -8.71
C SER A 339 19.03 2.16 -9.25
N ARG A 340 19.43 3.45 -9.32
CA ARG A 340 18.59 4.49 -9.93
C ARG A 340 18.33 4.22 -11.42
N GLU A 341 19.31 3.62 -12.12
CA GLU A 341 19.20 3.25 -13.53
C GLU A 341 18.18 2.14 -13.75
N SER A 342 18.19 1.08 -12.90
CA SER A 342 17.21 -0.01 -12.99
C SER A 342 15.79 0.45 -12.62
N ASN A 343 15.66 1.37 -11.66
CA ASN A 343 14.38 2.02 -11.36
C ASN A 343 13.87 2.83 -12.56
N ALA A 344 14.72 3.68 -13.14
CA ALA A 344 14.36 4.46 -14.33
C ALA A 344 14.02 3.57 -15.52
N PHE A 345 14.68 2.42 -15.67
CA PHE A 345 14.38 1.43 -16.71
C PHE A 345 12.96 0.86 -16.54
N GLY A 346 12.59 0.40 -15.34
CA GLY A 346 11.24 -0.09 -15.06
C GLY A 346 10.15 0.96 -15.33
N LEU A 347 10.39 2.21 -14.92
CA LEU A 347 9.50 3.33 -15.21
C LEU A 347 9.31 3.54 -16.72
N ARG A 348 10.39 3.56 -17.51
CA ARG A 348 10.30 3.71 -18.97
C ARG A 348 9.57 2.55 -19.63
N ALA A 349 9.78 1.31 -19.17
CA ALA A 349 9.05 0.16 -19.69
C ALA A 349 7.54 0.33 -19.44
N THR A 350 7.13 0.68 -18.21
CA THR A 350 5.75 0.95 -17.83
C THR A 350 5.14 2.10 -18.64
N LYS A 351 5.83 3.26 -18.74
CA LYS A 351 5.36 4.39 -19.58
C LYS A 351 5.20 4.02 -21.04
N LYS A 352 6.11 3.20 -21.58
CA LYS A 352 6.01 2.74 -22.97
C LYS A 352 4.78 1.85 -23.15
N MET A 353 4.48 0.95 -22.22
CA MET A 353 3.28 0.12 -22.28
C MET A 353 2.01 0.96 -22.19
N ILE A 354 1.93 1.92 -21.27
CA ILE A 354 0.80 2.87 -21.18
C ILE A 354 0.58 3.57 -22.52
N LYS A 355 1.66 4.11 -23.14
CA LYS A 355 1.58 4.78 -24.44
C LYS A 355 1.13 3.87 -25.57
N LEU A 356 1.60 2.61 -25.61
CA LEU A 356 1.22 1.65 -26.65
C LEU A 356 -0.25 1.25 -26.57
N LEU A 357 -0.82 1.27 -25.37
CA LEU A 357 -2.18 0.82 -25.09
C LEU A 357 -3.20 1.97 -24.91
N SER A 358 -2.77 3.24 -25.00
CA SER A 358 -3.61 4.41 -24.72
C SER A 358 -4.87 4.54 -25.60
N ASN A 359 -4.84 3.97 -26.81
CA ASN A 359 -5.96 4.01 -27.75
C ASN A 359 -6.65 2.65 -27.90
N PHE A 360 -6.33 1.68 -27.04
CA PHE A 360 -6.87 0.35 -27.13
C PHE A 360 -8.15 0.24 -26.29
N SER A 361 -9.23 -0.13 -26.95
CA SER A 361 -10.50 -0.44 -26.28
C SER A 361 -10.58 -1.93 -25.99
N TYR A 362 -10.80 -2.29 -24.76
CA TYR A 362 -10.90 -3.69 -24.34
C TYR A 362 -12.37 -4.13 -24.34
N PRO A 363 -12.70 -5.26 -24.99
CA PRO A 363 -14.03 -5.83 -24.86
C PRO A 363 -14.26 -6.30 -23.41
N SER A 364 -15.52 -6.31 -22.98
CA SER A 364 -15.90 -6.93 -21.72
C SER A 364 -15.59 -8.43 -21.74
N ASP A 365 -15.06 -8.95 -20.64
CA ASP A 365 -14.81 -10.37 -20.47
C ASP A 365 -15.73 -10.92 -19.40
N PRO A 366 -16.67 -11.83 -19.73
CA PRO A 366 -17.62 -12.39 -18.77
C PRO A 366 -16.94 -13.15 -17.62
N ARG A 367 -15.70 -13.60 -17.80
CA ARG A 367 -14.92 -14.22 -16.71
C ARG A 367 -14.54 -13.19 -15.64
N VAL A 368 -14.31 -11.94 -16.02
CA VAL A 368 -14.07 -10.85 -15.07
C VAL A 368 -15.33 -10.60 -14.23
N ASP A 369 -16.52 -10.60 -14.86
CA ASP A 369 -17.78 -10.41 -14.15
C ASP A 369 -18.07 -11.58 -13.18
N GLU A 370 -17.75 -12.82 -13.56
CA GLU A 370 -17.86 -13.98 -12.68
C GLU A 370 -16.92 -13.87 -11.48
N GLU A 371 -15.64 -13.51 -11.69
CA GLU A 371 -14.69 -13.29 -10.58
C GLU A 371 -15.13 -12.13 -9.66
N MET A 372 -15.64 -11.02 -10.22
CA MET A 372 -16.19 -9.92 -9.44
C MET A 372 -17.34 -10.37 -8.55
N TYR A 373 -18.24 -11.19 -9.07
CA TYR A 373 -19.38 -11.73 -8.32
C TYR A 373 -18.91 -12.53 -7.09
N TRP A 374 -17.93 -13.43 -7.27
CA TRP A 374 -17.42 -14.24 -6.15
C TRP A 374 -16.63 -13.39 -5.14
N ILE A 375 -15.74 -12.52 -5.63
CA ILE A 375 -14.94 -11.63 -4.77
C ILE A 375 -15.84 -10.70 -3.94
N GLU A 376 -16.92 -10.14 -4.52
CA GLU A 376 -17.87 -9.29 -3.76
C GLU A 376 -18.55 -10.09 -2.65
N ARG A 377 -19.05 -11.28 -2.91
CA ARG A 377 -19.73 -12.12 -1.92
C ARG A 377 -18.81 -12.59 -0.80
N GLU A 378 -17.58 -12.94 -1.13
CA GLU A 378 -16.55 -13.30 -0.15
C GLU A 378 -16.21 -12.12 0.76
N ALA A 379 -15.92 -10.97 0.16
CA ALA A 379 -15.57 -9.76 0.91
C ALA A 379 -16.74 -9.27 1.77
N GLU A 380 -17.98 -9.31 1.27
CA GLU A 380 -19.17 -8.96 2.03
C GLU A 380 -19.37 -9.89 3.23
N SER A 381 -19.20 -11.20 3.04
CA SER A 381 -19.28 -12.17 4.14
C SER A 381 -18.27 -11.86 5.26
N ILE A 382 -17.03 -11.54 4.88
CA ILE A 382 -15.97 -11.18 5.83
C ILE A 382 -16.31 -9.86 6.54
N LEU A 383 -16.60 -8.81 5.78
CA LEU A 383 -16.82 -7.46 6.32
C LEU A 383 -18.04 -7.39 7.23
N ASP A 384 -19.16 -7.98 6.82
CA ASP A 384 -20.37 -7.96 7.64
C ASP A 384 -20.17 -8.70 8.95
N ARG A 385 -19.47 -9.85 8.93
CA ARG A 385 -19.17 -10.57 10.15
C ARG A 385 -18.18 -9.84 11.06
N VAL A 386 -17.15 -9.19 10.47
CA VAL A 386 -16.20 -8.36 11.22
C VAL A 386 -16.91 -7.18 11.89
N LEU A 387 -17.79 -6.48 11.18
CA LEU A 387 -18.54 -5.35 11.72
C LEU A 387 -19.54 -5.80 12.81
N GLU A 388 -20.20 -6.95 12.63
CA GLU A 388 -21.06 -7.55 13.68
C GLU A 388 -20.25 -7.83 14.95
N MET A 389 -19.07 -8.42 14.85
CA MET A 389 -18.18 -8.69 15.98
C MET A 389 -17.69 -7.42 16.70
N GLY A 390 -17.66 -6.30 16.00
CA GLY A 390 -17.31 -4.99 16.52
C GLY A 390 -18.47 -4.16 17.06
N ASP A 391 -19.69 -4.72 17.10
CA ASP A 391 -20.90 -3.97 17.42
C ASP A 391 -21.06 -2.73 16.53
N GLY A 392 -20.65 -2.83 15.26
CA GLY A 392 -20.63 -1.77 14.25
C GLY A 392 -19.36 -0.93 14.22
N ASP A 393 -18.42 -1.10 15.15
CA ASP A 393 -17.14 -0.39 15.16
C ASP A 393 -16.09 -1.16 14.34
N PRO A 394 -15.54 -0.59 13.22
CA PRO A 394 -14.59 -1.28 12.37
C PRO A 394 -13.22 -1.52 13.03
N ALA A 395 -12.78 -0.71 13.99
CA ALA A 395 -11.53 -0.93 14.72
C ALA A 395 -11.65 -2.11 15.66
N VAL A 396 -12.71 -2.13 16.47
CA VAL A 396 -13.02 -3.25 17.39
C VAL A 396 -13.29 -4.52 16.60
N GLY A 397 -14.06 -4.40 15.51
CA GLY A 397 -14.37 -5.52 14.63
C GLY A 397 -13.13 -6.14 13.99
N ALA A 398 -12.21 -5.33 13.48
CA ALA A 398 -10.95 -5.81 12.91
C ALA A 398 -10.14 -6.60 13.96
N ILE A 399 -9.95 -6.06 15.17
CA ILE A 399 -9.19 -6.73 16.23
C ILE A 399 -9.82 -8.09 16.58
N ARG A 400 -11.12 -8.11 16.87
CA ARG A 400 -11.84 -9.34 17.24
C ARG A 400 -11.90 -10.33 16.06
N GLY A 401 -12.06 -9.82 14.82
CA GLY A 401 -12.12 -10.61 13.60
C GLY A 401 -10.82 -11.34 13.32
N PHE A 402 -9.66 -10.68 13.47
CA PHE A 402 -8.35 -11.31 13.31
C PHE A 402 -8.06 -12.32 14.44
N GLU A 403 -8.38 -11.99 15.68
CA GLU A 403 -8.24 -12.92 16.81
C GLU A 403 -9.05 -14.21 16.62
N ALA A 404 -10.25 -14.10 16.04
CA ALA A 404 -11.13 -15.24 15.78
C ALA A 404 -10.82 -15.96 14.45
N GLY A 405 -9.98 -15.37 13.58
CA GLY A 405 -9.72 -15.86 12.23
C GLY A 405 -10.89 -15.68 11.26
N ILE A 406 -11.84 -14.78 11.56
CA ILE A 406 -12.97 -14.42 10.68
C ILE A 406 -12.48 -13.56 9.50
N ILE A 407 -11.40 -12.84 9.70
CA ILE A 407 -10.53 -12.30 8.67
C ILE A 407 -9.13 -12.82 8.95
N ASP A 408 -8.46 -13.35 7.94
CA ASP A 408 -7.17 -14.02 8.11
C ASP A 408 -6.26 -13.74 6.92
N VAL A 409 -4.97 -13.63 7.16
CA VAL A 409 -3.98 -13.33 6.12
C VAL A 409 -2.99 -14.48 6.05
N PRO A 410 -2.99 -15.27 4.97
CA PRO A 410 -2.07 -16.39 4.83
C PRO A 410 -0.61 -15.91 4.88
N TRP A 411 0.21 -16.67 5.62
CA TRP A 411 1.65 -16.44 5.78
C TRP A 411 2.03 -15.12 6.45
N SER A 412 1.11 -14.44 7.15
CA SER A 412 1.44 -13.24 7.91
C SER A 412 2.41 -13.55 9.06
N PRO A 413 3.46 -12.73 9.26
CA PRO A 413 4.39 -12.91 10.38
C PRO A 413 3.81 -12.43 11.71
N ASN A 414 2.69 -11.70 11.73
CA ASN A 414 2.17 -11.04 12.93
C ASN A 414 1.37 -12.00 13.81
N MET A 415 1.60 -11.91 15.10
CA MET A 415 0.95 -12.75 16.11
C MET A 415 -0.58 -12.57 16.24
N CYS A 416 -1.13 -11.50 15.67
CA CYS A 416 -2.58 -11.24 15.69
C CYS A 416 -3.34 -12.03 14.62
N VAL A 417 -2.65 -12.74 13.72
CA VAL A 417 -3.23 -13.47 12.60
C VAL A 417 -3.30 -14.96 12.91
N ALA A 418 -4.43 -15.59 12.62
CA ALA A 418 -4.64 -17.01 12.88
C ALA A 418 -3.82 -17.94 11.96
N ASN A 419 -3.49 -17.48 10.74
CA ASN A 419 -2.75 -18.24 9.72
C ASN A 419 -3.38 -19.62 9.40
N LYS A 420 -4.71 -19.68 9.34
CA LYS A 420 -5.48 -20.90 9.02
C LYS A 420 -5.91 -20.99 7.56
N VAL A 421 -5.96 -19.83 6.87
CA VAL A 421 -6.29 -19.79 5.45
C VAL A 421 -5.11 -20.30 4.65
N LEU A 422 -5.38 -21.24 3.75
CA LEU A 422 -4.39 -21.77 2.83
C LEU A 422 -4.84 -21.51 1.38
N PRO A 423 -4.14 -20.61 0.64
CA PRO A 423 -4.43 -20.36 -0.78
C PRO A 423 -3.67 -21.32 -1.69
N ALA A 424 -4.25 -21.56 -2.87
CA ALA A 424 -3.56 -22.22 -3.99
C ALA A 424 -4.10 -21.64 -5.31
N ARG A 425 -3.39 -21.83 -6.42
CA ARG A 425 -3.88 -21.44 -7.75
C ARG A 425 -4.79 -22.52 -8.32
N ASP A 426 -5.79 -22.14 -9.12
CA ASP A 426 -6.57 -23.06 -9.97
C ASP A 426 -5.92 -23.25 -11.34
N SER A 427 -6.54 -24.03 -12.23
CA SER A 427 -6.05 -24.27 -13.59
C SER A 427 -5.85 -23.01 -14.44
N SER A 428 -6.54 -21.92 -14.11
CA SER A 428 -6.40 -20.63 -14.80
C SER A 428 -5.32 -19.74 -14.18
N GLY A 429 -4.72 -20.17 -13.07
CA GLY A 429 -3.77 -19.40 -12.27
C GLY A 429 -4.44 -18.43 -11.29
N ALA A 430 -5.76 -18.41 -11.17
CA ALA A 430 -6.47 -17.60 -10.19
C ALA A 430 -6.33 -18.18 -8.79
N ILE A 431 -6.28 -17.32 -7.77
CA ILE A 431 -6.13 -17.76 -6.37
C ILE A 431 -7.46 -18.26 -5.84
N ARG A 432 -7.43 -19.44 -5.23
CA ARG A 432 -8.57 -20.11 -4.58
C ARG A 432 -8.20 -20.47 -3.14
N TYR A 433 -9.20 -20.84 -2.34
CA TYR A 433 -8.98 -21.31 -0.98
C TYR A 433 -8.89 -22.84 -0.98
N LEU A 434 -7.70 -23.37 -0.69
CA LEU A 434 -7.50 -24.77 -0.39
C LEU A 434 -8.04 -25.11 1.01
N ASP A 435 -7.79 -24.21 1.96
CA ASP A 435 -8.46 -24.19 3.25
C ASP A 435 -8.95 -22.76 3.55
N THR A 436 -10.24 -22.67 3.90
CA THR A 436 -10.87 -21.39 4.25
C THR A 436 -10.65 -20.98 5.71
N GLY A 437 -10.02 -21.82 6.51
CA GLY A 437 -9.91 -21.58 7.96
C GLY A 437 -11.27 -21.28 8.60
N ASN A 438 -11.32 -20.17 9.32
CA ASN A 438 -12.54 -19.70 9.99
C ASN A 438 -13.29 -18.60 9.20
N LEU A 439 -12.94 -18.36 7.93
CA LEU A 439 -13.65 -17.36 7.11
C LEU A 439 -15.16 -17.68 7.07
N PRO A 440 -16.04 -16.68 7.17
CA PRO A 440 -17.49 -16.87 7.33
C PRO A 440 -18.18 -17.17 5.99
N PHE A 441 -17.58 -18.00 5.18
CA PHE A 441 -18.07 -18.33 3.84
C PHE A 441 -19.24 -19.30 3.88
N SER A 442 -20.24 -19.04 3.03
CA SER A 442 -21.33 -19.96 2.76
C SER A 442 -20.82 -21.28 2.16
N LYS A 443 -21.66 -22.32 2.21
CA LYS A 443 -21.38 -23.60 1.56
C LYS A 443 -21.11 -23.42 0.06
N GLU A 444 -21.89 -22.58 -0.60
CA GLU A 444 -21.77 -22.27 -2.05
C GLU A 444 -20.39 -21.67 -2.39
N ILE A 445 -19.91 -20.69 -1.63
CA ILE A 445 -18.57 -20.10 -1.82
C ILE A 445 -17.48 -21.17 -1.67
N LYS A 446 -17.56 -21.99 -0.61
CA LYS A 446 -16.58 -23.06 -0.38
C LYS A 446 -16.59 -24.11 -1.51
N GLU A 447 -17.77 -24.49 -2.00
CA GLU A 447 -17.91 -25.44 -3.10
C GLU A 447 -17.37 -24.89 -4.42
N PHE A 448 -17.54 -23.59 -4.68
CA PHE A 448 -16.94 -22.92 -5.84
C PHE A 448 -15.40 -23.09 -5.85
N HIS A 449 -14.72 -22.71 -4.78
CA HIS A 449 -13.26 -22.82 -4.72
C HIS A 449 -12.77 -24.26 -4.82
N LEU A 450 -13.41 -25.18 -4.09
CA LEU A 450 -13.08 -26.60 -4.14
C LEU A 450 -13.28 -27.20 -5.54
N SER A 451 -14.32 -26.77 -6.28
CA SER A 451 -14.54 -27.24 -7.66
C SER A 451 -13.42 -26.83 -8.60
N LYS A 452 -12.95 -25.58 -8.49
CA LYS A 452 -11.83 -25.05 -9.30
C LYS A 452 -10.50 -25.75 -8.99
N LEU A 453 -10.25 -26.06 -7.73
CA LEU A 453 -9.04 -26.81 -7.33
C LEU A 453 -9.11 -28.28 -7.74
N LYS A 454 -10.28 -28.92 -7.68
CA LYS A 454 -10.49 -30.28 -8.21
C LYS A 454 -10.29 -30.35 -9.72
N GLU A 455 -10.72 -29.32 -10.46
CA GLU A 455 -10.45 -29.20 -11.88
C GLU A 455 -8.95 -29.18 -12.17
N ARG A 456 -8.17 -28.39 -11.41
CA ARG A 456 -6.70 -28.39 -11.50
C ARG A 456 -6.10 -29.75 -11.18
N ALA A 457 -6.52 -30.38 -10.07
CA ALA A 457 -6.04 -31.70 -9.68
C ALA A 457 -6.24 -32.74 -10.80
N HIS A 458 -7.41 -32.68 -11.46
CA HIS A 458 -7.71 -33.54 -12.57
C HIS A 458 -6.84 -33.26 -13.82
N ASN A 459 -6.68 -31.99 -14.18
CA ASN A 459 -5.92 -31.58 -15.37
C ASN A 459 -4.42 -31.87 -15.23
N GLU A 460 -3.86 -31.65 -14.05
CA GLU A 460 -2.43 -31.86 -13.78
C GLU A 460 -2.12 -33.28 -13.31
N GLN A 461 -3.15 -34.13 -13.07
CA GLN A 461 -3.01 -35.48 -12.48
C GLN A 461 -2.21 -35.46 -11.16
N LYS A 462 -2.41 -34.45 -10.34
CA LYS A 462 -1.78 -34.23 -9.05
C LYS A 462 -2.81 -33.80 -8.03
N GLU A 463 -2.55 -34.14 -6.75
CA GLU A 463 -3.32 -33.57 -5.65
C GLU A 463 -2.97 -32.09 -5.45
N VAL A 464 -3.98 -31.25 -5.18
CA VAL A 464 -3.75 -29.87 -4.77
C VAL A 464 -3.62 -29.87 -3.24
N ASP A 465 -2.40 -29.82 -2.78
CA ASP A 465 -2.01 -29.86 -1.37
C ASP A 465 -1.18 -28.65 -0.96
N ILE A 466 -0.64 -28.66 0.26
CA ILE A 466 0.21 -27.59 0.77
C ILE A 466 1.52 -27.45 -0.01
N ASP A 467 2.10 -28.55 -0.49
CA ASP A 467 3.36 -28.49 -1.24
C ASP A 467 3.15 -27.81 -2.61
N LEU A 468 2.01 -28.06 -3.26
CA LEU A 468 1.64 -27.38 -4.48
C LEU A 468 1.35 -25.89 -4.22
N ALA A 469 0.69 -25.54 -3.10
CA ALA A 469 0.48 -24.14 -2.70
C ALA A 469 1.81 -23.40 -2.46
N ILE A 470 2.81 -24.04 -1.85
CA ILE A 470 4.16 -23.47 -1.69
C ILE A 470 4.86 -23.30 -3.04
N GLN A 471 4.70 -24.24 -3.95
CA GLN A 471 5.21 -24.11 -5.33
C GLN A 471 4.60 -22.92 -6.05
N ASP A 472 3.28 -22.73 -5.95
CA ASP A 472 2.55 -21.61 -6.53
C ASP A 472 3.09 -20.23 -6.08
N VAL A 473 3.56 -20.11 -4.83
CA VAL A 473 4.18 -18.89 -4.31
C VAL A 473 5.49 -18.57 -5.04
N THR A 474 6.25 -19.57 -5.44
CA THR A 474 7.60 -19.42 -6.03
C THR A 474 7.63 -19.47 -7.55
N ASP A 475 6.54 -19.88 -8.20
CA ASP A 475 6.51 -20.14 -9.65
C ASP A 475 6.90 -18.93 -10.50
N ILE A 476 6.49 -17.72 -10.10
CA ILE A 476 6.79 -16.49 -10.85
C ILE A 476 8.31 -16.20 -10.87
N ALA A 477 9.04 -16.66 -9.86
CA ALA A 477 10.50 -16.46 -9.77
C ALA A 477 11.30 -17.48 -10.58
N LYS A 478 10.69 -18.58 -11.02
CA LYS A 478 11.38 -19.61 -11.80
C LYS A 478 11.65 -19.12 -13.23
N SER A 479 12.88 -19.35 -13.70
CA SER A 479 13.23 -19.08 -15.08
C SER A 479 12.55 -20.12 -16.00
N VAL A 480 12.12 -19.68 -17.20
CA VAL A 480 11.57 -20.58 -18.23
C VAL A 480 12.65 -21.35 -18.98
N ILE A 481 13.92 -20.94 -18.83
CA ILE A 481 15.08 -21.59 -19.41
C ILE A 481 16.07 -21.90 -18.27
N ASN A 482 16.40 -23.18 -18.11
CA ASN A 482 17.42 -23.63 -17.14
C ASN A 482 18.84 -23.35 -17.63
#